data_8d75665eef8d3d31a31764bb1bb638f5
#
_entry.id   8d75665eef8d3d31a31764bb1bb638f5
#
_cell.length_a   1.000
_cell.length_b   1.000
_cell.length_c   1.000
_cell.angle_alpha   90.00
_cell.angle_beta   90.00
_cell.angle_gamma   90.00
#
_symmetry.space_group_name_H-M   'P 1'
#
loop_
_entity.id
_entity.type
_entity.pdbx_description
1 polymer ?
#
loop_
_entity_poly.entity_id
_entity_poly.type
_entity_poly.pdbx_seq_one_letter_code
_entity_poly.pdbx_strand_id
1 'polypeptide(L)'
;YFNTEPRLGAVLPGMTVALEEGLANNPSDDVDDSMITEIKTALMGPLAGIGDTVFAGLLKPIFLSITLGWAAQGYIWGAFAFGIGFTLIDFALTYGMFTQGYKLGMDSIDKFLESGFINKITSFLGIVGLFCLGAMIVKYVSINAVLELELSTGKMSIGTLINKIVPSLLPLGFTLCSFWLQLK
;
A
#
# COMPACT_ATOMS: atom_id res chain seq x y z
N TYR A 1 3.66 10.19 9.94
CA TYR A 1 4.80 9.65 9.20
C TYR A 1 4.85 8.14 9.26
N PHE A 2 3.82 7.50 9.76
CA PHE A 2 3.88 6.12 10.20
C PHE A 2 3.30 5.22 9.16
N ASN A 3 4.05 4.22 8.74
CA ASN A 3 3.63 3.10 7.92
C ASN A 3 3.15 3.42 6.50
N THR A 4 3.56 4.52 5.92
CA THR A 4 3.50 4.66 4.47
C THR A 4 4.68 3.92 3.88
N GLU A 5 4.42 3.14 2.86
CA GLU A 5 5.47 2.54 2.06
C GLU A 5 6.34 3.68 1.48
N PRO A 6 7.67 3.68 1.72
CA PRO A 6 8.49 4.88 1.52
C PRO A 6 8.55 5.36 0.07
N ARG A 7 8.38 4.48 -0.92
CA ARG A 7 8.50 4.83 -2.33
C ARG A 7 7.29 5.60 -2.81
N LEU A 8 6.10 5.00 -2.72
CA LEU A 8 4.86 5.67 -3.10
C LEU A 8 4.52 6.79 -2.10
N GLY A 9 4.80 6.56 -0.82
CA GLY A 9 4.64 7.56 0.23
C GLY A 9 5.48 8.83 0.02
N ALA A 10 6.55 8.78 -0.78
CA ALA A 10 7.37 9.95 -1.11
C ALA A 10 6.61 11.05 -1.87
N VAL A 11 5.48 10.73 -2.49
CA VAL A 11 4.58 11.73 -3.09
C VAL A 11 4.10 12.74 -2.04
N LEU A 12 3.79 12.27 -0.82
CA LEU A 12 3.26 13.13 0.25
C LEU A 12 4.23 14.22 0.71
N PRO A 13 5.49 13.92 1.10
CA PRO A 13 6.42 14.96 1.46
C PRO A 13 6.74 15.89 0.28
N GLY A 14 6.78 15.37 -0.96
CA GLY A 14 6.92 16.22 -2.14
C GLY A 14 5.78 17.23 -2.26
N MET A 15 4.55 16.78 -2.15
CA MET A 15 3.36 17.65 -2.19
C MET A 15 3.32 18.61 -1.01
N THR A 16 3.65 18.14 0.20
CA THR A 16 3.63 18.97 1.41
C THR A 16 4.63 20.12 1.30
N VAL A 17 5.87 19.83 0.85
CA VAL A 17 6.89 20.86 0.65
C VAL A 17 6.42 21.91 -0.35
N ALA A 18 5.84 21.49 -1.48
CA ALA A 18 5.32 22.42 -2.48
C ALA A 18 4.21 23.32 -1.95
N LEU A 19 3.28 22.76 -1.15
CA LEU A 19 2.18 23.52 -0.55
C LEU A 19 2.70 24.52 0.50
N GLU A 20 3.63 24.10 1.36
CA GLU A 20 4.25 24.98 2.36
C GLU A 20 5.07 26.11 1.72
N GLU A 21 5.82 25.82 0.64
CA GLU A 21 6.51 26.85 -0.14
C GLU A 21 5.52 27.83 -0.81
N GLY A 22 4.41 27.32 -1.32
CA GLY A 22 3.34 28.14 -1.90
C GLY A 22 2.76 29.09 -0.87
N LEU A 23 2.47 28.61 0.34
CA LEU A 23 1.97 29.45 1.45
C LEU A 23 3.00 30.48 1.90
N ALA A 24 4.27 30.12 1.98
CA ALA A 24 5.33 31.05 2.38
C ALA A 24 5.52 32.18 1.36
N ASN A 25 5.33 31.91 0.08
CA ASN A 25 5.47 32.89 -0.99
C ASN A 25 4.23 33.75 -1.20
N ASN A 26 3.05 33.22 -0.93
CA ASN A 26 1.76 33.90 -1.03
C ASN A 26 0.91 33.61 0.21
N PRO A 27 1.12 34.33 1.31
CA PRO A 27 0.29 34.17 2.50
C PRO A 27 -1.13 34.65 2.16
N SER A 28 -2.00 33.70 1.84
CA SER A 28 -3.44 33.94 1.67
C SER A 28 -4.16 33.45 2.91
N ASP A 29 -5.11 34.21 3.41
CA ASP A 29 -5.93 33.86 4.58
C ASP A 29 -6.81 32.61 4.35
N ASP A 30 -6.82 32.09 3.11
CA ASP A 30 -7.69 30.97 2.70
C ASP A 30 -7.04 29.58 2.84
N VAL A 31 -5.71 29.49 3.02
CA VAL A 31 -4.99 28.22 3.19
C VAL A 31 -4.36 28.18 4.57
N ASP A 32 -4.89 27.34 5.43
CA ASP A 32 -4.40 27.15 6.79
C ASP A 32 -3.52 25.89 6.87
N ASP A 33 -2.56 25.87 7.80
CA ASP A 33 -1.71 24.71 8.14
C ASP A 33 -2.53 23.44 8.44
N SER A 34 -3.76 23.62 8.94
CA SER A 34 -4.70 22.53 9.16
C SER A 34 -5.04 21.78 7.88
N MET A 35 -5.21 22.47 6.76
CA MET A 35 -5.55 21.90 5.46
C MET A 35 -4.43 20.99 4.92
N ILE A 36 -3.17 21.40 5.04
CA ILE A 36 -2.02 20.59 4.65
C ILE A 36 -1.99 19.30 5.49
N THR A 37 -2.27 19.42 6.79
CA THR A 37 -2.32 18.28 7.70
C THR A 37 -3.47 17.32 7.35
N GLU A 38 -4.63 17.83 6.98
CA GLU A 38 -5.77 17.03 6.54
C GLU A 38 -5.47 16.26 5.26
N ILE A 39 -4.91 16.90 4.24
CA ILE A 39 -4.49 16.27 2.98
C ILE A 39 -3.51 15.13 3.26
N LYS A 40 -2.49 15.41 4.05
CA LYS A 40 -1.46 14.45 4.44
C LYS A 40 -2.06 13.23 5.15
N THR A 41 -2.93 13.47 6.11
CA THR A 41 -3.57 12.40 6.89
C THR A 41 -4.52 11.57 6.03
N ALA A 42 -5.30 12.22 5.18
CA ALA A 42 -6.27 11.56 4.30
C ALA A 42 -5.60 10.65 3.25
N LEU A 43 -4.45 11.07 2.70
CA LEU A 43 -3.76 10.33 1.65
C LEU A 43 -2.82 9.24 2.20
N MET A 44 -2.35 9.37 3.43
CA MET A 44 -1.33 8.50 4.02
C MET A 44 -1.75 7.03 4.08
N GLY A 45 -2.98 6.75 4.52
CA GLY A 45 -3.50 5.39 4.62
C GLY A 45 -3.63 4.68 3.27
N PRO A 46 -4.38 5.24 2.32
CA PRO A 46 -4.52 4.68 0.98
C PRO A 46 -3.20 4.47 0.25
N LEU A 47 -2.27 5.43 0.31
CA LEU A 47 -0.95 5.30 -0.32
C LEU A 47 -0.10 4.19 0.32
N ALA A 48 -0.22 3.98 1.63
CA ALA A 48 0.43 2.86 2.32
C ALA A 48 -0.05 1.52 1.78
N GLY A 49 -1.37 1.31 1.71
CA GLY A 49 -1.95 0.06 1.22
C GLY A 49 -1.58 -0.26 -0.22
N ILE A 50 -1.64 0.74 -1.10
CA ILE A 50 -1.24 0.60 -2.50
C ILE A 50 0.26 0.32 -2.61
N GLY A 51 1.07 1.09 -1.89
CA GLY A 51 2.54 0.96 -1.89
C GLY A 51 3.00 -0.41 -1.46
N ASP A 52 2.51 -0.91 -0.33
CA ASP A 52 2.84 -2.24 0.18
C ASP A 52 2.43 -3.35 -0.80
N THR A 53 1.26 -3.23 -1.43
CA THR A 53 0.81 -4.23 -2.41
C THR A 53 1.72 -4.26 -3.64
N VAL A 54 2.08 -3.10 -4.18
CA VAL A 54 2.89 -3.00 -5.40
C VAL A 54 4.35 -3.33 -5.11
N PHE A 55 4.96 -2.72 -4.10
CA PHE A 55 6.40 -2.85 -3.88
C PHE A 55 6.76 -4.09 -3.08
N ALA A 56 6.16 -4.29 -1.91
CA ALA A 56 6.45 -5.46 -1.09
C ALA A 56 5.75 -6.73 -1.62
N GLY A 57 4.54 -6.59 -2.15
CA GLY A 57 3.74 -7.71 -2.64
C GLY A 57 4.08 -8.19 -4.04
N LEU A 58 4.57 -7.32 -4.92
CA LEU A 58 4.79 -7.64 -6.33
C LEU A 58 6.25 -7.43 -6.75
N LEU A 59 6.77 -6.20 -6.71
CA LEU A 59 8.09 -5.88 -7.27
C LEU A 59 9.24 -6.57 -6.55
N LYS A 60 9.25 -6.55 -5.23
CA LYS A 60 10.32 -7.19 -4.44
C LYS A 60 10.40 -8.70 -4.64
N PRO A 61 9.30 -9.48 -4.57
CA PRO A 61 9.33 -10.90 -4.87
C PRO A 61 9.77 -11.25 -6.30
N ILE A 62 9.34 -10.46 -7.31
CA ILE A 62 9.74 -10.68 -8.70
C ILE A 62 11.26 -10.48 -8.84
N PHE A 63 11.78 -9.37 -8.34
CA PHE A 63 13.20 -9.06 -8.44
C PHE A 63 14.05 -10.07 -7.66
N LEU A 64 13.59 -10.46 -6.46
CA LEU A 64 14.23 -11.50 -5.67
C LEU A 64 14.25 -12.84 -6.39
N SER A 65 13.14 -13.24 -7.05
CA SER A 65 13.06 -14.50 -7.78
C SER A 65 14.08 -14.58 -8.93
N ILE A 66 14.26 -13.48 -9.66
CA ILE A 66 15.24 -13.40 -10.75
C ILE A 66 16.67 -13.56 -10.21
N THR A 67 17.01 -12.78 -9.20
CA THR A 67 18.36 -12.74 -8.62
C THR A 67 18.71 -14.02 -7.88
N LEU A 68 17.71 -14.64 -7.23
CA LEU A 68 17.86 -15.94 -6.57
C LEU A 68 18.10 -17.06 -7.59
N GLY A 69 17.47 -16.99 -8.77
CA GLY A 69 17.70 -17.91 -9.88
C GLY A 69 19.16 -17.89 -10.36
N TRP A 70 19.80 -16.75 -10.38
CA TRP A 70 21.24 -16.62 -10.69
C TRP A 70 22.12 -17.19 -9.56
N ALA A 71 21.77 -16.91 -8.31
CA ALA A 71 22.50 -17.43 -7.15
C ALA A 71 22.40 -18.97 -7.06
N ALA A 72 21.26 -19.55 -7.38
CA ALA A 72 21.06 -21.00 -7.42
C ALA A 72 21.90 -21.70 -8.49
N GLN A 73 22.29 -20.98 -9.56
CA GLN A 73 23.22 -21.47 -10.59
C GLN A 73 24.69 -21.30 -10.19
N GLY A 74 24.97 -20.85 -8.97
CA GLY A 74 26.33 -20.66 -8.47
C GLY A 74 26.92 -19.27 -8.77
N TYR A 75 26.18 -18.36 -9.35
CA TYR A 75 26.64 -16.99 -9.61
C TYR A 75 26.51 -16.12 -8.35
N ILE A 76 27.62 -15.85 -7.71
CA ILE A 76 27.71 -14.94 -6.55
C ILE A 76 27.09 -13.55 -6.83
N TRP A 77 27.19 -13.11 -8.06
CA TRP A 77 26.62 -11.83 -8.52
C TRP A 77 25.10 -11.71 -8.32
N GLY A 78 24.38 -12.83 -8.17
CA GLY A 78 22.93 -12.80 -7.89
C GLY A 78 22.59 -12.07 -6.59
N ALA A 79 23.38 -12.27 -5.54
CA ALA A 79 23.18 -11.59 -4.25
C ALA A 79 23.50 -10.09 -4.34
N PHE A 80 24.61 -9.73 -5.00
CA PHE A 80 24.98 -8.33 -5.21
C PHE A 80 23.97 -7.61 -6.13
N ALA A 81 23.49 -8.27 -7.17
CA ALA A 81 22.47 -7.74 -8.07
C ALA A 81 21.18 -7.42 -7.32
N PHE A 82 20.76 -8.26 -6.36
CA PHE A 82 19.63 -7.95 -5.52
C PHE A 82 19.90 -6.72 -4.63
N GLY A 83 20.98 -6.73 -3.86
CA GLY A 83 21.26 -5.67 -2.90
C GLY A 83 21.45 -4.32 -3.59
N ILE A 84 22.32 -4.24 -4.56
CA ILE A 84 22.66 -2.97 -5.24
C ILE A 84 21.53 -2.58 -6.20
N GLY A 85 21.08 -3.50 -7.04
CA GLY A 85 20.09 -3.23 -8.08
C GLY A 85 18.74 -2.82 -7.49
N PHE A 86 18.26 -3.54 -6.45
CA PHE A 86 17.01 -3.20 -5.80
C PHE A 86 17.10 -1.84 -5.07
N THR A 87 18.23 -1.55 -4.42
CA THR A 87 18.45 -0.26 -3.75
C THR A 87 18.46 0.91 -4.75
N LEU A 88 19.08 0.73 -5.92
CA LEU A 88 19.08 1.76 -6.97
C LEU A 88 17.67 2.01 -7.52
N ILE A 89 16.91 0.93 -7.77
CA ILE A 89 15.51 1.03 -8.21
C ILE A 89 14.68 1.74 -7.13
N ASP A 90 14.86 1.36 -5.87
CA ASP A 90 14.20 1.94 -4.71
C ASP A 90 14.44 3.45 -4.61
N PHE A 91 15.70 3.86 -4.70
CA PHE A 91 16.10 5.27 -4.67
C PHE A 91 15.51 6.05 -5.87
N ALA A 92 15.61 5.49 -7.08
CA ALA A 92 15.08 6.12 -8.29
C ALA A 92 13.56 6.31 -8.22
N LEU A 93 12.84 5.31 -7.72
CA LEU A 93 11.38 5.37 -7.55
C LEU A 93 11.00 6.38 -6.47
N THR A 94 11.66 6.37 -5.32
CA THR A 94 11.42 7.32 -4.23
C THR A 94 11.65 8.75 -4.69
N TYR A 95 12.77 9.01 -5.37
CA TYR A 95 13.08 10.31 -5.93
C TYR A 95 12.07 10.75 -7.00
N GLY A 96 11.72 9.83 -7.90
CA GLY A 96 10.71 10.08 -8.94
C GLY A 96 9.34 10.41 -8.34
N MET A 97 8.89 9.66 -7.33
CA MET A 97 7.62 9.91 -6.65
C MET A 97 7.63 11.23 -5.85
N PHE A 98 8.75 11.56 -5.20
CA PHE A 98 8.90 12.85 -4.53
C PHE A 98 8.78 14.02 -5.51
N THR A 99 9.49 13.97 -6.64
CA THR A 99 9.43 15.03 -7.65
C THR A 99 8.07 15.16 -8.31
N GLN A 100 7.36 14.05 -8.52
CA GLN A 100 5.97 14.07 -9.01
C GLN A 100 5.03 14.67 -7.97
N GLY A 101 5.20 14.30 -6.70
CA GLY A 101 4.44 14.89 -5.60
C GLY A 101 4.64 16.39 -5.50
N TYR A 102 5.88 16.85 -5.60
CA TYR A 102 6.20 18.27 -5.60
C TYR A 102 5.52 19.04 -6.75
N LYS A 103 5.60 18.50 -7.97
CA LYS A 103 4.90 19.09 -9.13
C LYS A 103 3.39 19.12 -8.94
N LEU A 104 2.81 18.01 -8.44
CA LEU A 104 1.38 17.95 -8.14
C LEU A 104 0.97 18.97 -7.08
N GLY A 105 1.79 19.20 -6.06
CA GLY A 105 1.56 20.23 -5.06
C GLY A 105 1.55 21.63 -5.68
N MET A 106 2.55 21.96 -6.48
CA MET A 106 2.66 23.26 -7.15
C MET A 106 1.51 23.53 -8.15
N ASP A 107 1.19 22.54 -9.00
CA ASP A 107 0.15 22.68 -10.03
C ASP A 107 -1.27 22.66 -9.45
N SER A 108 -1.41 22.26 -8.21
CA SER A 108 -2.72 22.02 -7.60
C SER A 108 -3.08 23.03 -6.53
N ILE A 109 -2.20 23.98 -6.19
CA ILE A 109 -2.48 25.00 -5.17
C ILE A 109 -3.85 25.63 -5.41
N ASP A 110 -4.12 26.10 -6.63
CA ASP A 110 -5.39 26.72 -7.00
C ASP A 110 -6.58 25.74 -6.95
N LYS A 111 -6.34 24.46 -7.27
CA LYS A 111 -7.37 23.40 -7.28
C LYS A 111 -7.66 22.83 -5.91
N PHE A 112 -6.69 22.84 -5.01
CA PHE A 112 -6.89 22.44 -3.62
C PHE A 112 -7.77 23.43 -2.86
N LEU A 113 -7.77 24.69 -3.29
CA LEU A 113 -8.68 25.73 -2.80
C LEU A 113 -10.15 25.51 -3.24
N GLU A 114 -10.37 24.73 -4.32
CA GLU A 114 -11.74 24.36 -4.72
C GLU A 114 -12.32 23.34 -3.73
N SER A 115 -13.38 23.74 -3.03
CA SER A 115 -14.08 22.90 -2.07
C SER A 115 -14.56 21.59 -2.71
N GLY A 116 -14.00 20.47 -2.27
CA GLY A 116 -14.41 19.12 -2.67
C GLY A 116 -13.42 18.33 -3.53
N PHE A 117 -12.36 18.91 -4.06
CA PHE A 117 -11.33 18.18 -4.82
C PHE A 117 -10.59 17.16 -3.95
N ILE A 118 -10.20 17.56 -2.74
CA ILE A 118 -9.55 16.70 -1.74
C ILE A 118 -10.44 15.51 -1.39
N ASN A 119 -11.71 15.75 -1.13
CA ASN A 119 -12.67 14.69 -0.79
C ASN A 119 -12.83 13.67 -1.91
N LYS A 120 -12.80 14.10 -3.17
CA LYS A 120 -12.87 13.20 -4.34
C LYS A 120 -11.63 12.33 -4.45
N ILE A 121 -10.43 12.91 -4.31
CA ILE A 121 -9.16 12.17 -4.36
C ILE A 121 -9.09 11.19 -3.19
N THR A 122 -9.40 11.63 -1.98
CA THR A 122 -9.37 10.77 -0.78
C THR A 122 -10.35 9.61 -0.91
N SER A 123 -11.56 9.86 -1.41
CA SER A 123 -12.55 8.80 -1.63
C SER A 123 -12.08 7.80 -2.68
N PHE A 124 -11.51 8.27 -3.79
CA PHE A 124 -10.97 7.40 -4.84
C PHE A 124 -9.81 6.54 -4.32
N LEU A 125 -8.83 7.16 -3.68
CA LEU A 125 -7.69 6.45 -3.10
C LEU A 125 -8.12 5.51 -1.96
N GLY A 126 -9.13 5.89 -1.18
CA GLY A 126 -9.72 5.05 -0.16
C GLY A 126 -10.30 3.75 -0.75
N ILE A 127 -11.05 3.84 -1.84
CA ILE A 127 -11.60 2.66 -2.54
C ILE A 127 -10.48 1.77 -3.06
N VAL A 128 -9.48 2.35 -3.72
CA VAL A 128 -8.32 1.59 -4.24
C VAL A 128 -7.53 0.96 -3.10
N GLY A 129 -7.30 1.69 -2.01
CA GLY A 129 -6.64 1.18 -0.81
C GLY A 129 -7.37 0.00 -0.17
N LEU A 130 -8.69 0.09 -0.05
CA LEU A 130 -9.52 -1.02 0.46
C LEU A 130 -9.46 -2.25 -0.46
N PHE A 131 -9.46 -2.05 -1.77
CA PHE A 131 -9.29 -3.14 -2.73
C PHE A 131 -7.93 -3.83 -2.57
N CYS A 132 -6.85 -3.05 -2.47
CA CYS A 132 -5.51 -3.56 -2.22
C CYS A 132 -5.42 -4.31 -0.89
N LEU A 133 -6.04 -3.77 0.16
CA LEU A 133 -6.11 -4.40 1.49
C LEU A 133 -6.81 -5.74 1.43
N GLY A 134 -7.93 -5.83 0.72
CA GLY A 134 -8.64 -7.08 0.47
C GLY A 134 -7.75 -8.12 -0.23
N ALA A 135 -7.01 -7.73 -1.26
CA ALA A 135 -6.07 -8.61 -1.95
C ALA A 135 -4.93 -9.08 -1.03
N MET A 136 -4.42 -8.22 -0.16
CA MET A 136 -3.39 -8.57 0.83
C MET A 136 -3.92 -9.56 1.87
N ILE A 137 -5.14 -9.40 2.36
CA ILE A 137 -5.76 -10.35 3.30
C ILE A 137 -5.78 -11.75 2.69
N VAL A 138 -6.24 -11.87 1.43
CA VAL A 138 -6.27 -13.17 0.72
C VAL A 138 -4.89 -13.78 0.57
N LYS A 139 -3.87 -12.97 0.35
CA LYS A 139 -2.49 -13.42 0.10
C LYS A 139 -1.74 -13.80 1.38
N TYR A 140 -1.90 -13.02 2.45
CA TYR A 140 -1.07 -13.14 3.64
C TYR A 140 -1.77 -13.80 4.84
N VAL A 141 -3.09 -13.75 4.89
CA VAL A 141 -3.85 -14.41 5.96
C VAL A 141 -4.23 -15.83 5.51
N SER A 142 -3.44 -16.83 5.92
CA SER A 142 -3.76 -18.22 5.67
C SER A 142 -4.30 -18.87 6.94
N ILE A 143 -5.56 -19.26 6.92
CA ILE A 143 -6.19 -19.99 8.02
C ILE A 143 -6.47 -21.42 7.55
N ASN A 144 -5.77 -22.38 8.13
CA ASN A 144 -6.02 -23.79 7.91
C ASN A 144 -6.93 -24.29 9.05
N ALA A 145 -8.20 -24.56 8.75
CA ALA A 145 -9.07 -25.20 9.68
C ALA A 145 -8.64 -26.70 9.82
N VAL A 146 -8.14 -27.05 10.99
CA VAL A 146 -7.66 -28.42 11.32
C VAL A 146 -8.80 -29.39 11.60
N LEU A 147 -10.05 -28.89 11.63
CA LEU A 147 -11.24 -29.74 11.84
C LEU A 147 -11.43 -30.68 10.65
N GLU A 148 -11.20 -31.96 10.89
CA GLU A 148 -11.46 -33.06 9.94
C GLU A 148 -12.80 -33.71 10.25
N LEU A 149 -13.65 -33.81 9.24
CA LEU A 149 -14.86 -34.62 9.29
C LEU A 149 -14.57 -36.00 8.72
N GLU A 150 -14.75 -37.04 9.50
CA GLU A 150 -14.73 -38.44 9.02
C GLU A 150 -16.08 -38.73 8.35
N LEU A 151 -16.08 -38.65 7.02
CA LEU A 151 -17.19 -39.18 6.22
C LEU A 151 -16.89 -40.63 5.81
N SER A 152 -17.95 -41.40 5.56
CA SER A 152 -17.86 -42.79 5.08
C SER A 152 -17.04 -42.96 3.78
N THR A 153 -16.72 -41.90 3.08
CA THR A 153 -15.93 -41.88 1.84
C THR A 153 -14.49 -41.33 2.03
N GLY A 154 -14.06 -40.98 3.26
CA GLY A 154 -12.71 -40.47 3.55
C GLY A 154 -12.67 -39.28 4.49
N LYS A 155 -11.47 -38.95 4.93
CA LYS A 155 -11.25 -37.75 5.78
C LYS A 155 -11.27 -36.50 4.91
N MET A 156 -12.15 -35.55 5.22
CA MET A 156 -12.26 -34.29 4.52
C MET A 156 -12.16 -33.13 5.50
N SER A 157 -11.23 -32.21 5.25
CA SER A 157 -11.07 -31.02 6.08
C SER A 157 -12.18 -30.01 5.78
N ILE A 158 -12.80 -29.46 6.82
CA ILE A 158 -13.82 -28.41 6.70
C ILE A 158 -13.26 -27.20 5.96
N GLY A 159 -11.99 -26.86 6.19
CA GLY A 159 -11.31 -25.76 5.51
C GLY A 159 -11.25 -25.93 3.99
N THR A 160 -11.02 -27.16 3.50
CA THR A 160 -11.03 -27.44 2.05
C THR A 160 -12.42 -27.35 1.43
N LEU A 161 -13.45 -27.75 2.16
CA LEU A 161 -14.85 -27.62 1.71
C LEU A 161 -15.27 -26.14 1.60
N ILE A 162 -14.97 -25.34 2.62
CA ILE A 162 -15.30 -23.92 2.62
C ILE A 162 -14.54 -23.18 1.50
N ASN A 163 -13.24 -23.48 1.33
CA ASN A 163 -12.46 -22.88 0.24
C ASN A 163 -12.89 -23.30 -1.16
N LYS A 164 -13.54 -24.44 -1.31
CA LYS A 164 -14.13 -24.88 -2.59
C LYS A 164 -15.39 -24.11 -2.94
N ILE A 165 -16.19 -23.72 -1.94
CA ILE A 165 -17.46 -22.99 -2.13
C ILE A 165 -17.18 -21.50 -2.26
N VAL A 166 -16.46 -20.91 -1.32
CA VAL A 166 -16.08 -19.50 -1.32
C VAL A 166 -14.59 -19.38 -0.97
N PRO A 167 -13.72 -19.18 -1.97
CA PRO A 167 -12.30 -19.02 -1.73
C PRO A 167 -12.00 -17.86 -0.77
N SER A 168 -11.14 -18.11 0.20
CA SER A 168 -10.68 -17.10 1.17
C SER A 168 -11.74 -16.55 2.15
N LEU A 169 -12.88 -17.22 2.28
CA LEU A 169 -13.94 -16.82 3.23
C LEU A 169 -13.44 -16.82 4.68
N LEU A 170 -12.66 -17.83 5.07
CA LEU A 170 -12.12 -17.94 6.42
C LEU A 170 -11.16 -16.79 6.80
N PRO A 171 -10.15 -16.44 5.97
CA PRO A 171 -9.30 -15.28 6.20
C PRO A 171 -10.08 -13.98 6.32
N LEU A 172 -11.04 -13.76 5.44
CA LEU A 172 -11.85 -12.54 5.42
C LEU A 172 -12.77 -12.46 6.64
N GLY A 173 -13.43 -13.56 7.00
CA GLY A 173 -14.29 -13.63 8.18
C GLY A 173 -13.50 -13.37 9.48
N PHE A 174 -12.30 -13.94 9.59
CA PHE A 174 -11.45 -13.74 10.77
C PHE A 174 -10.97 -12.27 10.88
N THR A 175 -10.55 -11.66 9.78
CA THR A 175 -10.15 -10.24 9.78
C THR A 175 -11.29 -9.31 10.11
N LEU A 176 -12.49 -9.53 9.57
CA LEU A 176 -13.67 -8.73 9.90
C LEU A 176 -14.10 -8.91 11.37
N CYS A 177 -14.04 -10.13 11.89
CA CYS A 177 -14.34 -10.39 13.29
C CYS A 177 -13.33 -9.71 14.23
N SER A 178 -12.03 -9.78 13.91
CA SER A 178 -10.98 -9.10 14.67
C SER A 178 -11.15 -7.57 14.64
N PHE A 179 -11.48 -7.03 13.48
CA PHE A 179 -11.76 -5.60 13.33
C PHE A 179 -12.99 -5.17 14.16
N TRP A 180 -14.06 -5.95 14.12
CA TRP A 180 -15.25 -5.67 14.92
C TRP A 180 -15.00 -5.71 16.43
N LEU A 181 -14.13 -6.63 16.88
CA LEU A 181 -13.71 -6.71 18.29
C LEU A 181 -12.87 -5.50 18.73
N GLN A 182 -12.09 -4.90 17.84
CA GLN A 182 -11.29 -3.70 18.13
C GLN A 182 -12.14 -2.42 18.19
N LEU A 183 -13.29 -2.40 17.53
CA LEU A 183 -14.20 -1.26 17.55
C LEU A 183 -15.07 -1.19 18.82
N LYS A 184 -15.02 -2.20 19.67
CA LYS A 184 -15.72 -2.27 20.96
C LYS A 184 -14.80 -1.94 22.12
#